data_665b6637e48dd295baa3155e8557de79
#
_entry.id   665b6637e48dd295baa3155e8557de79
#
_cell.length_a   1.000
_cell.length_b   1.000
_cell.length_c   1.000
_cell.angle_alpha   90.00
_cell.angle_beta   90.00
_cell.angle_gamma   90.00
#
_symmetry.space_group_name_H-M   'P 1'
#
loop_
_entity.id
_entity.type
_entity.pdbx_description
1 polymer ?
#
loop_
_entity_poly.entity_id
_entity_poly.type
_entity_poly.pdbx_seq_one_letter_code
_entity_poly.pdbx_strand_id
1 'polypeptide(L)'
;GTGEEVTFLISASAIDKRRGFYKWLQKNAEIAIFDKIDVSKDGWEEEVALMVTTRAKELGLAFDHEALELFVQMAGEETRQIGNELEKLNLYLGERRTVELEDVRLMVPLSRKGVVWEISRALERRDTVRAIRLVDAQLERGESAIGLMRAPIVPTVRNLFMVRVLLDAHPDLPLHNGNSFSGALNRLPDGEKAWLPRTKSGTVNAWGLFFAAKKAGQFTTGEMRQALEAVLQADKSLVTTQLDPRMVLHRLVASLAMGGTRKPKRKRA
;
A
#
# COMPACT_ATOMS: atom_id res chain seq x y z
N GLY A 1 4.02 37.42 -32.67
CA GLY A 1 2.93 37.54 -31.72
C GLY A 1 1.67 36.99 -32.32
N THR A 2 1.05 36.03 -31.68
CA THR A 2 -0.31 35.58 -31.95
C THR A 2 -1.23 36.71 -31.49
N GLY A 3 -2.20 37.10 -32.33
CA GLY A 3 -3.19 38.14 -31.96
C GLY A 3 -4.00 37.75 -30.72
N GLU A 4 -4.70 38.71 -30.12
CA GLU A 4 -5.49 38.57 -28.89
C GLU A 4 -6.55 37.44 -28.91
N GLU A 5 -6.88 36.89 -30.08
CA GLU A 5 -7.88 35.82 -30.25
C GLU A 5 -7.30 34.40 -30.29
N VAL A 6 -6.00 34.22 -30.16
CA VAL A 6 -5.36 32.90 -30.24
C VAL A 6 -4.75 32.50 -28.91
N THR A 7 -5.33 31.48 -28.26
CA THR A 7 -4.74 30.82 -27.07
C THR A 7 -3.87 29.65 -27.50
N PHE A 8 -2.60 29.68 -27.11
CA PHE A 8 -1.65 28.58 -27.38
C PHE A 8 -1.46 27.73 -26.16
N LEU A 9 -1.88 26.47 -26.22
CA LEU A 9 -1.76 25.49 -25.14
C LEU A 9 -0.62 24.49 -25.41
N ILE A 10 0.35 24.43 -24.52
CA ILE A 10 1.45 23.47 -24.59
C ILE A 10 1.29 22.46 -23.45
N SER A 11 1.26 21.17 -23.77
CA SER A 11 1.24 20.09 -22.80
C SER A 11 2.51 19.26 -22.94
N ALA A 12 3.15 18.94 -21.81
CA ALA A 12 4.33 18.08 -21.77
C ALA A 12 4.30 17.17 -20.55
N SER A 13 4.64 15.90 -20.74
CA SER A 13 4.71 14.91 -19.65
C SER A 13 5.95 15.08 -18.75
N ALA A 14 6.99 15.73 -19.26
CA ALA A 14 8.19 16.08 -18.51
C ALA A 14 8.89 17.27 -19.17
N ILE A 15 9.46 18.14 -18.36
CA ILE A 15 10.24 19.28 -18.83
C ILE A 15 11.49 19.48 -17.93
N ASP A 16 12.64 19.72 -18.53
CA ASP A 16 13.84 20.08 -17.76
C ASP A 16 13.74 21.55 -17.34
N LYS A 17 13.40 21.77 -16.06
CA LYS A 17 13.23 23.11 -15.46
C LYS A 17 14.49 23.97 -15.50
N ARG A 18 15.66 23.40 -15.78
CA ARG A 18 16.95 24.13 -15.87
C ARG A 18 17.16 24.79 -17.25
N ARG A 19 16.45 24.33 -18.29
CA ARG A 19 16.61 24.81 -19.66
C ARG A 19 16.03 26.21 -19.87
N GLY A 20 16.67 26.96 -20.77
CA GLY A 20 16.28 28.34 -21.11
C GLY A 20 14.82 28.47 -21.56
N PHE A 21 14.30 27.48 -22.31
CA PHE A 21 12.91 27.46 -22.75
C PHE A 21 11.91 27.43 -21.57
N TYR A 22 12.16 26.62 -20.55
CA TYR A 22 11.28 26.62 -19.38
C TYR A 22 11.34 27.95 -18.61
N LYS A 23 12.54 28.52 -18.46
CA LYS A 23 12.71 29.84 -17.82
C LYS A 23 12.05 30.96 -18.61
N TRP A 24 12.01 30.85 -19.96
CA TRP A 24 11.28 31.78 -20.80
C TRP A 24 9.76 31.61 -20.63
N LEU A 25 9.23 30.39 -20.61
CA LEU A 25 7.83 30.12 -20.34
C LEU A 25 7.37 30.68 -18.99
N GLN A 26 8.18 30.53 -17.93
CA GLN A 26 7.86 31.09 -16.61
C GLN A 26 7.63 32.60 -16.62
N LYS A 27 8.21 33.32 -17.58
CA LYS A 27 8.08 34.78 -17.70
C LYS A 27 6.97 35.23 -18.68
N ASN A 28 6.57 34.36 -19.59
CA ASN A 28 5.75 34.73 -20.73
C ASN A 28 4.47 33.91 -20.88
N ALA A 29 4.23 32.93 -20.02
CA ALA A 29 3.06 32.08 -20.08
C ALA A 29 2.60 31.69 -18.66
N GLU A 30 1.33 31.35 -18.54
CA GLU A 30 0.80 30.69 -17.34
C GLU A 30 1.22 29.22 -17.36
N ILE A 31 1.81 28.73 -16.25
CA ILE A 31 2.25 27.36 -16.13
C ILE A 31 1.45 26.66 -15.04
N ALA A 32 0.65 25.68 -15.43
CA ALA A 32 0.01 24.75 -14.52
C ALA A 32 0.84 23.47 -14.42
N ILE A 33 1.20 23.06 -13.20
CA ILE A 33 1.96 21.84 -12.94
C ILE A 33 1.04 20.84 -12.26
N PHE A 34 0.88 19.67 -12.88
CA PHE A 34 0.09 18.55 -12.37
C PHE A 34 1.05 17.41 -12.01
N ASP A 35 1.62 17.47 -10.81
CA ASP A 35 2.51 16.43 -10.33
C ASP A 35 1.72 15.13 -10.06
N LYS A 36 2.35 13.99 -10.36
CA LYS A 36 1.82 12.69 -9.95
C LYS A 36 1.95 12.55 -8.43
N ILE A 37 0.93 11.97 -7.81
CA ILE A 37 1.01 11.60 -6.39
C ILE A 37 2.18 10.62 -6.21
N ASP A 38 3.13 11.01 -5.38
CA ASP A 38 4.32 10.21 -5.11
C ASP A 38 4.05 9.24 -3.96
N VAL A 39 3.61 8.05 -4.30
CA VAL A 39 3.32 6.96 -3.34
C VAL A 39 4.53 6.45 -2.55
N SER A 40 5.73 6.96 -2.84
CA SER A 40 6.90 6.69 -2.00
C SER A 40 7.01 7.65 -0.81
N LYS A 41 6.15 8.67 -0.77
CA LYS A 41 6.06 9.61 0.35
C LYS A 41 5.05 9.14 1.38
N ASP A 42 5.34 9.39 2.65
CA ASP A 42 4.34 9.22 3.71
C ASP A 42 3.20 10.22 3.48
N GLY A 43 1.97 9.78 3.72
CA GLY A 43 0.78 10.62 3.58
C GLY A 43 0.19 10.68 2.16
N TRP A 44 0.67 9.87 1.22
CA TRP A 44 0.09 9.82 -0.12
C TRP A 44 -1.38 9.36 -0.08
N GLU A 45 -1.73 8.50 0.86
CA GLU A 45 -3.11 8.02 1.03
C GLU A 45 -4.05 9.15 1.45
N GLU A 46 -3.60 10.05 2.32
CA GLU A 46 -4.37 11.24 2.73
C GLU A 46 -4.55 12.19 1.53
N GLU A 47 -3.52 12.35 0.71
CA GLU A 47 -3.59 13.17 -0.51
C GLU A 47 -4.60 12.57 -1.51
N VAL A 48 -4.56 11.25 -1.72
CA VAL A 48 -5.55 10.55 -2.54
C VAL A 48 -6.95 10.63 -1.94
N ALA A 49 -7.09 10.43 -0.63
CA ALA A 49 -8.39 10.50 0.05
C ALA A 49 -9.02 11.89 -0.07
N LEU A 50 -8.22 12.95 0.04
CA LEU A 50 -8.69 14.33 -0.18
C LEU A 50 -9.15 14.54 -1.62
N MET A 51 -8.40 14.05 -2.60
CA MET A 51 -8.77 14.13 -4.01
C MET A 51 -10.07 13.36 -4.31
N VAL A 52 -10.18 12.13 -3.79
CA VAL A 52 -11.39 11.30 -3.90
C VAL A 52 -12.59 12.01 -3.30
N THR A 53 -12.46 12.54 -2.09
CA THR A 53 -13.53 13.24 -1.39
C THR A 53 -13.98 14.50 -2.15
N THR A 54 -13.04 15.25 -2.71
CA THR A 54 -13.32 16.47 -3.49
C THR A 54 -14.11 16.11 -4.75
N ARG A 55 -13.65 15.13 -5.54
CA ARG A 55 -14.35 14.69 -6.75
C ARG A 55 -15.68 14.01 -6.47
N ALA A 56 -15.77 13.22 -5.40
CA ALA A 56 -17.02 12.62 -4.98
C ALA A 56 -18.08 13.67 -4.69
N LYS A 57 -17.73 14.77 -4.01
CA LYS A 57 -18.63 15.89 -3.76
C LYS A 57 -19.13 16.55 -5.04
N GLU A 58 -18.29 16.69 -6.08
CA GLU A 58 -18.69 17.19 -7.40
C GLU A 58 -19.77 16.31 -8.04
N LEU A 59 -19.74 15.00 -7.79
CA LEU A 59 -20.75 14.02 -8.22
C LEU A 59 -21.93 13.89 -7.25
N GLY A 60 -21.94 14.64 -6.15
CA GLY A 60 -22.95 14.54 -5.10
C GLY A 60 -22.84 13.27 -4.24
N LEU A 61 -21.67 12.61 -4.22
CA LEU A 61 -21.41 11.42 -3.44
C LEU A 61 -20.73 11.76 -2.12
N ALA A 62 -21.06 10.97 -1.08
CA ALA A 62 -20.37 10.94 0.20
C ALA A 62 -19.86 9.52 0.48
N PHE A 63 -18.72 9.40 1.12
CA PHE A 63 -18.15 8.12 1.52
C PHE A 63 -18.26 7.92 3.03
N ASP A 64 -18.63 6.72 3.45
CA ASP A 64 -18.32 6.27 4.81
C ASP A 64 -16.80 6.17 4.98
N HIS A 65 -16.32 6.36 6.20
CA HIS A 65 -14.89 6.37 6.48
C HIS A 65 -14.16 5.10 6.03
N GLU A 66 -14.71 3.93 6.37
CA GLU A 66 -14.15 2.63 5.97
C GLU A 66 -14.24 2.40 4.45
N ALA A 67 -15.29 2.90 3.80
CA ALA A 67 -15.45 2.84 2.35
C ALA A 67 -14.40 3.70 1.64
N LEU A 68 -14.11 4.90 2.15
CA LEU A 68 -13.09 5.78 1.60
C LEU A 68 -11.69 5.16 1.73
N GLU A 69 -11.35 4.63 2.90
CA GLU A 69 -10.08 3.94 3.11
C GLU A 69 -9.91 2.77 2.12
N LEU A 70 -10.95 1.94 1.99
CA LEU A 70 -10.91 0.81 1.07
C LEU A 70 -10.80 1.27 -0.39
N PHE A 71 -11.54 2.31 -0.80
CA PHE A 71 -11.50 2.85 -2.15
C PHE A 71 -10.09 3.32 -2.51
N VAL A 72 -9.43 4.10 -1.65
CA VAL A 72 -8.05 4.57 -1.84
C VAL A 72 -7.09 3.40 -2.02
N GLN A 73 -7.22 2.36 -1.21
CA GLN A 73 -6.36 1.18 -1.30
C GLN A 73 -6.60 0.36 -2.59
N MET A 74 -7.85 0.26 -3.05
CA MET A 74 -8.19 -0.50 -4.25
C MET A 74 -7.90 0.26 -5.54
N ALA A 75 -8.28 1.52 -5.62
CA ALA A 75 -8.11 2.37 -6.81
C ALA A 75 -6.64 2.81 -7.00
N GLY A 76 -5.89 3.01 -5.90
CA GLY A 76 -4.52 3.51 -5.94
C GLY A 76 -4.46 5.02 -6.26
N GLU A 77 -3.34 5.47 -6.85
CA GLU A 77 -3.04 6.89 -7.07
C GLU A 77 -3.32 7.41 -8.48
N GLU A 78 -3.73 6.55 -9.39
CA GLU A 78 -3.98 6.95 -10.77
C GLU A 78 -5.24 7.82 -10.88
N THR A 79 -5.06 9.12 -11.06
CA THR A 79 -6.13 10.14 -11.07
C THR A 79 -7.26 9.84 -12.05
N ARG A 80 -6.92 9.30 -13.24
CA ARG A 80 -7.92 8.93 -14.26
C ARG A 80 -8.73 7.72 -13.79
N GLN A 81 -8.07 6.72 -13.22
CA GLN A 81 -8.75 5.53 -12.70
C GLN A 81 -9.69 5.91 -11.56
N ILE A 82 -9.23 6.75 -10.62
CA ILE A 82 -10.07 7.28 -9.54
C ILE A 82 -11.33 7.95 -10.09
N GLY A 83 -11.19 8.82 -11.10
CA GLY A 83 -12.33 9.46 -11.74
C GLY A 83 -13.33 8.46 -12.34
N ASN A 84 -12.84 7.51 -13.12
CA ASN A 84 -13.68 6.46 -13.73
C ASN A 84 -14.40 5.60 -12.68
N GLU A 85 -13.72 5.25 -11.59
CA GLU A 85 -14.33 4.45 -10.52
C GLU A 85 -15.41 5.24 -9.76
N LEU A 86 -15.20 6.55 -9.55
CA LEU A 86 -16.21 7.43 -8.95
C LEU A 86 -17.45 7.59 -9.84
N GLU A 87 -17.26 7.80 -11.14
CA GLU A 87 -18.37 7.87 -12.09
C GLU A 87 -19.16 6.55 -12.12
N LYS A 88 -18.47 5.42 -12.12
CA LYS A 88 -19.09 4.10 -12.07
C LYS A 88 -19.88 3.88 -10.78
N LEU A 89 -19.35 4.28 -9.64
CA LEU A 89 -20.07 4.24 -8.36
C LEU A 89 -21.29 5.15 -8.39
N ASN A 90 -21.19 6.36 -8.95
CA ASN A 90 -22.31 7.28 -9.08
C ASN A 90 -23.45 6.68 -9.91
N LEU A 91 -23.12 6.03 -11.03
CA LEU A 91 -24.11 5.34 -11.86
C LEU A 91 -24.74 4.14 -11.16
N TYR A 92 -23.93 3.35 -10.43
CA TYR A 92 -24.40 2.18 -9.70
C TYR A 92 -25.34 2.54 -8.55
N LEU A 93 -25.03 3.59 -7.81
CA LEU A 93 -25.80 4.01 -6.64
C LEU A 93 -27.15 4.65 -7.01
N GLY A 94 -27.26 5.24 -8.20
CA GLY A 94 -28.47 5.92 -8.65
C GLY A 94 -28.86 7.07 -7.72
N GLU A 95 -30.00 6.94 -7.03
CA GLU A 95 -30.48 7.97 -6.09
C GLU A 95 -29.79 7.92 -4.71
N ARG A 96 -29.22 6.78 -4.33
CA ARG A 96 -28.43 6.65 -3.12
C ARG A 96 -27.11 7.41 -3.27
N ARG A 97 -26.78 8.27 -2.32
CA ARG A 97 -25.61 9.18 -2.42
C ARG A 97 -24.48 8.84 -1.47
N THR A 98 -24.68 7.86 -0.58
CA THR A 98 -23.64 7.38 0.33
C THR A 98 -23.03 6.11 -0.24
N VAL A 99 -21.70 6.13 -0.39
CA VAL A 99 -20.90 4.97 -0.79
C VAL A 99 -20.51 4.20 0.47
N GLU A 100 -20.97 2.96 0.55
CA GLU A 100 -20.68 2.04 1.64
C GLU A 100 -19.55 1.08 1.29
N LEU A 101 -19.01 0.40 2.29
CA LEU A 101 -17.90 -0.54 2.15
C LEU A 101 -18.17 -1.64 1.10
N GLU A 102 -19.40 -2.17 1.08
CA GLU A 102 -19.80 -3.24 0.15
C GLU A 102 -19.90 -2.74 -1.31
N ASP A 103 -20.27 -1.48 -1.52
CA ASP A 103 -20.30 -0.89 -2.86
C ASP A 103 -18.88 -0.83 -3.45
N VAL A 104 -17.90 -0.41 -2.63
CA VAL A 104 -16.51 -0.38 -3.04
C VAL A 104 -16.00 -1.78 -3.37
N ARG A 105 -16.32 -2.77 -2.52
CA ARG A 105 -15.94 -4.18 -2.77
C ARG A 105 -16.51 -4.75 -4.06
N LEU A 106 -17.73 -4.38 -4.38
CA LEU A 106 -18.43 -4.88 -5.55
C LEU A 106 -17.98 -4.19 -6.84
N MET A 107 -17.83 -2.87 -6.79
CA MET A 107 -17.69 -2.06 -8.00
C MET A 107 -16.26 -1.67 -8.34
N VAL A 108 -15.37 -1.51 -7.35
CA VAL A 108 -14.01 -1.03 -7.59
C VAL A 108 -13.06 -2.21 -7.82
N PRO A 109 -12.48 -2.35 -9.02
CA PRO A 109 -11.49 -3.38 -9.27
C PRO A 109 -10.19 -3.07 -8.53
N LEU A 110 -9.48 -4.11 -8.14
CA LEU A 110 -8.15 -3.95 -7.56
C LEU A 110 -7.19 -3.40 -8.61
N SER A 111 -6.63 -2.23 -8.36
CA SER A 111 -5.46 -1.73 -9.09
C SER A 111 -4.27 -2.68 -8.88
N ARG A 112 -3.18 -2.50 -9.62
CA ARG A 112 -1.94 -3.27 -9.35
C ARG A 112 -1.50 -3.15 -7.89
N LYS A 113 -1.57 -1.96 -7.32
CA LYS A 113 -1.26 -1.71 -5.90
C LYS A 113 -2.31 -2.28 -4.96
N GLY A 114 -3.56 -2.19 -5.32
CA GLY A 114 -4.65 -2.83 -4.59
C GLY A 114 -4.46 -4.34 -4.47
N VAL A 115 -3.98 -5.02 -5.52
CA VAL A 115 -3.64 -6.45 -5.44
C VAL A 115 -2.45 -6.71 -4.52
N VAL A 116 -1.39 -5.90 -4.62
CA VAL A 116 -0.23 -5.98 -3.72
C VAL A 116 -0.69 -5.85 -2.27
N TRP A 117 -1.54 -4.87 -1.98
CA TRP A 117 -2.13 -4.65 -0.67
C TRP A 117 -3.01 -5.84 -0.20
N GLU A 118 -3.87 -6.40 -1.08
CA GLU A 118 -4.69 -7.56 -0.74
C GLU A 118 -3.87 -8.81 -0.43
N ILE A 119 -2.77 -9.05 -1.17
CA ILE A 119 -1.84 -10.15 -0.85
C ILE A 119 -1.25 -9.94 0.55
N SER A 120 -0.78 -8.72 0.85
CA SER A 120 -0.26 -8.36 2.18
C SER A 120 -1.29 -8.63 3.28
N ARG A 121 -2.54 -8.19 3.09
CA ARG A 121 -3.65 -8.39 4.03
C ARG A 121 -4.00 -9.87 4.23
N ALA A 122 -3.97 -10.66 3.16
CA ALA A 122 -4.20 -12.10 3.25
C ALA A 122 -3.10 -12.78 4.09
N LEU A 123 -1.82 -12.41 3.87
CA LEU A 123 -0.71 -12.90 4.67
C LEU A 123 -0.80 -12.50 6.15
N GLU A 124 -1.11 -11.24 6.45
CA GLU A 124 -1.32 -10.72 7.81
C GLU A 124 -2.45 -11.45 8.55
N ARG A 125 -3.48 -11.89 7.82
CA ARG A 125 -4.62 -12.65 8.37
C ARG A 125 -4.38 -14.17 8.39
N ARG A 126 -3.26 -14.65 7.88
CA ARG A 126 -2.97 -16.08 7.65
C ARG A 126 -4.00 -16.75 6.72
N ASP A 127 -4.61 -15.98 5.83
CA ASP A 127 -5.52 -16.49 4.81
C ASP A 127 -4.74 -17.03 3.60
N THR A 128 -4.23 -18.23 3.75
CA THR A 128 -3.40 -18.92 2.75
C THR A 128 -4.13 -19.09 1.43
N VAL A 129 -5.42 -19.47 1.50
CA VAL A 129 -6.22 -19.76 0.29
C VAL A 129 -6.39 -18.49 -0.54
N ARG A 130 -6.73 -17.37 0.11
CA ARG A 130 -6.85 -16.09 -0.59
C ARG A 130 -5.52 -15.60 -1.12
N ALA A 131 -4.44 -15.69 -0.34
CA ALA A 131 -3.11 -15.27 -0.77
C ALA A 131 -2.65 -16.05 -2.01
N ILE A 132 -2.82 -17.38 -2.03
CA ILE A 132 -2.47 -18.23 -3.19
C ILE A 132 -3.30 -17.84 -4.42
N ARG A 133 -4.62 -17.68 -4.28
CA ARG A 133 -5.49 -17.27 -5.39
C ARG A 133 -5.09 -15.93 -5.99
N LEU A 134 -4.73 -14.96 -5.15
CA LEU A 134 -4.28 -13.64 -5.60
C LEU A 134 -2.93 -13.73 -6.32
N VAL A 135 -1.99 -14.51 -5.80
CA VAL A 135 -0.69 -14.77 -6.44
C VAL A 135 -0.89 -15.43 -7.80
N ASP A 136 -1.72 -16.47 -7.90
CA ASP A 136 -2.01 -17.16 -9.15
C ASP A 136 -2.62 -16.22 -10.18
N ALA A 137 -3.62 -15.46 -9.80
CA ALA A 137 -4.26 -14.50 -10.70
C ALA A 137 -3.27 -13.43 -11.24
N GLN A 138 -2.24 -13.07 -10.47
CA GLN A 138 -1.22 -12.13 -10.96
C GLN A 138 -0.21 -12.82 -11.89
N LEU A 139 0.21 -14.04 -11.58
CA LEU A 139 1.08 -14.82 -12.47
C LEU A 139 0.41 -15.08 -13.82
N GLU A 140 -0.90 -15.38 -13.83
CA GLU A 140 -1.70 -15.56 -15.05
C GLU A 140 -1.81 -14.28 -15.89
N ARG A 141 -1.76 -13.10 -15.24
CA ARG A 141 -1.71 -11.78 -15.89
C ARG A 141 -0.31 -11.40 -16.39
N GLY A 142 0.69 -12.27 -16.20
CA GLY A 142 2.07 -12.04 -16.63
C GLY A 142 2.95 -11.28 -15.65
N GLU A 143 2.49 -11.07 -14.40
CA GLU A 143 3.38 -10.50 -13.37
C GLU A 143 4.49 -11.47 -13.01
N SER A 144 5.70 -10.96 -12.78
CA SER A 144 6.84 -11.82 -12.44
C SER A 144 6.76 -12.32 -11.00
N ALA A 145 7.12 -13.57 -10.78
CA ALA A 145 7.17 -14.15 -9.43
C ALA A 145 8.11 -13.37 -8.49
N ILE A 146 9.25 -12.87 -9.00
CA ILE A 146 10.18 -12.03 -8.26
C ILE A 146 9.51 -10.70 -7.88
N GLY A 147 8.74 -10.11 -8.79
CA GLY A 147 7.97 -8.89 -8.53
C GLY A 147 6.94 -9.10 -7.42
N LEU A 148 6.15 -10.19 -7.50
CA LEU A 148 5.17 -10.57 -6.48
C LEU A 148 5.80 -10.89 -5.14
N MET A 149 6.98 -11.44 -5.11
CA MET A 149 7.69 -11.66 -3.86
C MET A 149 8.18 -10.33 -3.25
N ARG A 150 8.83 -9.48 -4.05
CA ARG A 150 9.48 -8.26 -3.56
C ARG A 150 8.51 -7.14 -3.21
N ALA A 151 7.37 -7.03 -3.90
CA ALA A 151 6.41 -5.98 -3.64
C ALA A 151 5.50 -6.26 -2.43
N PRO A 152 4.66 -7.35 -2.39
CA PRO A 152 3.81 -7.63 -1.23
C PRO A 152 4.47 -8.47 -0.14
N ILE A 153 5.16 -9.58 -0.49
CA ILE A 153 5.50 -10.60 0.51
C ILE A 153 6.66 -10.15 1.41
N VAL A 154 7.78 -9.74 0.81
CA VAL A 154 8.97 -9.32 1.57
C VAL A 154 8.68 -8.16 2.51
N PRO A 155 8.06 -7.04 2.07
CA PRO A 155 7.75 -5.93 2.97
C PRO A 155 6.78 -6.32 4.08
N THR A 156 5.77 -7.14 3.79
CA THR A 156 4.80 -7.60 4.80
C THR A 156 5.49 -8.40 5.90
N VAL A 157 6.27 -9.41 5.54
CA VAL A 157 6.98 -10.25 6.52
C VAL A 157 7.98 -9.41 7.31
N ARG A 158 8.74 -8.55 6.64
CA ARG A 158 9.69 -7.64 7.28
C ARG A 158 9.00 -6.70 8.28
N ASN A 159 7.91 -6.06 7.88
CA ASN A 159 7.19 -5.11 8.74
C ASN A 159 6.56 -5.83 9.94
N LEU A 160 5.97 -7.02 9.75
CA LEU A 160 5.45 -7.84 10.84
C LEU A 160 6.56 -8.22 11.83
N PHE A 161 7.73 -8.64 11.34
CA PHE A 161 8.89 -8.94 12.18
C PHE A 161 9.35 -7.72 12.98
N MET A 162 9.56 -6.59 12.29
CA MET A 162 10.00 -5.35 12.93
C MET A 162 9.05 -4.92 14.03
N VAL A 163 7.76 -4.91 13.73
CA VAL A 163 6.75 -4.52 14.72
C VAL A 163 6.66 -5.53 15.85
N ARG A 164 6.80 -6.82 15.57
CA ARG A 164 6.80 -7.83 16.65
C ARG A 164 7.95 -7.60 17.62
N VAL A 165 9.16 -7.33 17.12
CA VAL A 165 10.31 -6.99 17.96
C VAL A 165 10.07 -5.71 18.77
N LEU A 166 9.48 -4.68 18.13
CA LEU A 166 9.09 -3.44 18.84
C LEU A 166 8.08 -3.70 19.95
N LEU A 167 7.05 -4.51 19.71
CA LEU A 167 6.03 -4.82 20.70
C LEU A 167 6.55 -5.71 21.83
N ASP A 168 7.59 -6.51 21.61
CA ASP A 168 8.25 -7.26 22.66
C ASP A 168 9.05 -6.34 23.60
N ALA A 169 9.66 -5.28 23.05
CA ALA A 169 10.42 -4.29 23.82
C ALA A 169 9.52 -3.17 24.40
N HIS A 170 8.47 -2.79 23.68
CA HIS A 170 7.58 -1.67 24.00
C HIS A 170 6.09 -2.08 23.87
N PRO A 171 5.55 -2.83 24.84
CA PRO A 171 4.16 -3.33 24.79
C PRO A 171 3.10 -2.22 24.77
N ASP A 172 3.44 -1.03 25.26
CA ASP A 172 2.52 0.12 25.41
C ASP A 172 2.47 1.04 24.17
N LEU A 173 3.05 0.61 23.03
CA LEU A 173 2.97 1.40 21.80
C LEU A 173 1.50 1.63 21.40
N PRO A 174 1.12 2.89 21.03
CA PRO A 174 -0.26 3.23 20.72
C PRO A 174 -0.68 2.68 19.35
N LEU A 175 -1.36 1.53 19.31
CA LEU A 175 -1.77 0.84 18.07
C LEU A 175 -3.12 1.30 17.52
N HIS A 176 -3.79 2.25 18.19
CA HIS A 176 -5.13 2.72 17.83
C HIS A 176 -5.11 3.91 16.86
N ASN A 177 -4.01 4.64 16.78
CA ASN A 177 -3.90 5.84 15.95
C ASN A 177 -2.50 5.95 15.30
N GLY A 178 -2.47 6.13 13.97
CA GLY A 178 -1.25 6.17 13.18
C GLY A 178 -0.30 7.32 13.55
N ASN A 179 -0.85 8.52 13.81
CA ASN A 179 -0.04 9.68 14.22
C ASN A 179 0.59 9.46 15.59
N SER A 180 -0.17 8.93 16.55
CA SER A 180 0.34 8.59 17.87
C SER A 180 1.41 7.52 17.81
N PHE A 181 1.23 6.49 16.97
CA PHE A 181 2.20 5.44 16.73
C PHE A 181 3.48 6.00 16.10
N SER A 182 3.37 6.81 15.04
CA SER A 182 4.50 7.47 14.40
C SER A 182 5.26 8.36 15.36
N GLY A 183 4.55 9.17 16.14
CA GLY A 183 5.14 10.02 17.19
C GLY A 183 5.87 9.21 18.27
N ALA A 184 5.33 8.06 18.67
CA ALA A 184 5.97 7.18 19.64
C ALA A 184 7.27 6.57 19.07
N LEU A 185 7.25 6.07 17.83
CA LEU A 185 8.44 5.52 17.19
C LEU A 185 9.55 6.55 17.01
N ASN A 186 9.21 7.78 16.65
CA ASN A 186 10.22 8.84 16.47
C ASN A 186 10.85 9.28 17.80
N ARG A 187 10.17 9.08 18.94
CA ARG A 187 10.69 9.39 20.28
C ARG A 187 11.57 8.29 20.88
N LEU A 188 11.62 7.08 20.25
CA LEU A 188 12.52 6.02 20.71
C LEU A 188 13.98 6.48 20.66
N PRO A 189 14.86 5.94 21.54
CA PRO A 189 16.30 6.16 21.47
C PRO A 189 16.86 5.81 20.07
N ASP A 190 17.89 6.53 19.63
CA ASP A 190 18.46 6.34 18.29
C ASP A 190 18.92 4.91 18.04
N GLY A 191 19.50 4.24 19.03
CA GLY A 191 19.92 2.85 18.94
C GLY A 191 18.76 1.87 18.70
N GLU A 192 17.56 2.18 19.23
CA GLU A 192 16.39 1.32 19.11
C GLU A 192 15.62 1.53 17.81
N LYS A 193 15.73 2.69 17.18
CA LYS A 193 15.08 3.01 15.91
C LYS A 193 15.98 3.01 14.69
N ALA A 194 17.30 2.80 14.87
CA ALA A 194 18.29 2.85 13.79
C ALA A 194 18.01 1.84 12.66
N TRP A 195 17.44 0.69 13.00
CA TRP A 195 17.13 -0.40 12.08
C TRP A 195 15.72 -0.30 11.45
N LEU A 196 14.92 0.68 11.87
CA LEU A 196 13.60 0.91 11.29
C LEU A 196 13.71 1.62 9.92
N PRO A 197 12.75 1.36 9.01
CA PRO A 197 12.73 2.04 7.71
C PRO A 197 12.58 3.55 7.90
N ARG A 198 13.25 4.32 7.04
CA ARG A 198 13.23 5.78 7.10
C ARG A 198 12.63 6.39 5.84
N THR A 199 11.96 7.50 6.00
CA THR A 199 11.50 8.36 4.92
C THR A 199 12.67 9.10 4.29
N LYS A 200 12.45 9.76 3.16
CA LYS A 200 13.46 10.65 2.54
C LYS A 200 13.87 11.81 3.44
N SER A 201 12.99 12.24 4.36
CA SER A 201 13.28 13.28 5.34
C SER A 201 14.05 12.78 6.58
N GLY A 202 14.34 11.48 6.67
CA GLY A 202 15.09 10.87 7.75
C GLY A 202 14.27 10.44 8.96
N THR A 203 12.97 10.72 9.01
CA THR A 203 12.06 10.22 10.05
C THR A 203 11.77 8.75 9.85
N VAL A 204 11.27 8.06 10.90
CA VAL A 204 10.85 6.66 10.77
C VAL A 204 9.64 6.58 9.84
N ASN A 205 9.71 5.72 8.82
CA ASN A 205 8.54 5.40 7.99
C ASN A 205 7.59 4.50 8.78
N ALA A 206 6.69 5.14 9.52
CA ALA A 206 5.79 4.46 10.44
C ALA A 206 4.58 3.84 9.73
N TRP A 207 4.24 4.27 8.51
CA TRP A 207 3.00 3.90 7.84
C TRP A 207 2.86 2.38 7.67
N GLY A 208 3.78 1.76 6.93
CA GLY A 208 3.76 0.31 6.73
C GLY A 208 3.88 -0.50 8.04
N LEU A 209 4.58 0.05 9.04
CA LEU A 209 4.70 -0.55 10.37
C LEU A 209 3.37 -0.47 11.13
N PHE A 210 2.62 0.61 11.02
CA PHE A 210 1.34 0.79 11.70
C PHE A 210 0.30 -0.24 11.27
N PHE A 211 0.18 -0.51 9.95
CA PHE A 211 -0.72 -1.56 9.46
C PHE A 211 -0.32 -2.94 9.97
N ALA A 212 0.98 -3.26 9.91
CA ALA A 212 1.49 -4.50 10.47
C ALA A 212 1.25 -4.61 11.98
N ALA A 213 1.30 -3.50 12.72
CA ALA A 213 1.14 -3.46 14.17
C ALA A 213 -0.22 -3.98 14.63
N LYS A 214 -1.29 -3.65 13.90
CA LYS A 214 -2.66 -4.13 14.19
C LYS A 214 -2.76 -5.68 14.15
N LYS A 215 -1.83 -6.36 13.49
CA LYS A 215 -1.85 -7.82 13.28
C LYS A 215 -0.65 -8.53 13.91
N ALA A 216 0.43 -7.82 14.21
CA ALA A 216 1.67 -8.40 14.75
C ALA A 216 1.48 -9.18 16.05
N GLY A 217 0.47 -8.84 16.87
CA GLY A 217 0.12 -9.59 18.08
C GLY A 217 -0.33 -11.04 17.84
N GLN A 218 -0.67 -11.41 16.61
CA GLN A 218 -1.03 -12.79 16.23
C GLN A 218 0.20 -13.66 15.91
N PHE A 219 1.38 -13.07 15.87
CA PHE A 219 2.64 -13.72 15.53
C PHE A 219 3.61 -13.68 16.70
N THR A 220 4.52 -14.62 16.74
CA THR A 220 5.67 -14.60 17.65
C THR A 220 6.92 -14.14 16.91
N THR A 221 7.92 -13.60 17.62
CA THR A 221 9.20 -13.21 17.03
C THR A 221 9.92 -14.41 16.40
N GLY A 222 9.79 -15.60 16.99
CA GLY A 222 10.33 -16.84 16.44
C GLY A 222 9.70 -17.23 15.09
N GLU A 223 8.37 -17.14 14.98
CA GLU A 223 7.66 -17.37 13.71
C GLU A 223 8.09 -16.37 12.64
N MET A 224 8.20 -15.09 12.97
CA MET A 224 8.57 -14.07 11.99
C MET A 224 10.04 -14.21 11.54
N ARG A 225 10.94 -14.68 12.41
CA ARG A 225 12.30 -15.04 12.00
C ARG A 225 12.31 -16.19 11.00
N GLN A 226 11.56 -17.27 11.27
CA GLN A 226 11.42 -18.38 10.33
C GLN A 226 10.79 -17.93 9.01
N ALA A 227 9.83 -17.03 9.07
CA ALA A 227 9.22 -16.42 7.88
C ALA A 227 10.24 -15.65 7.02
N LEU A 228 11.15 -14.87 7.63
CA LEU A 228 12.24 -14.19 6.92
C LEU A 228 13.23 -15.17 6.30
N GLU A 229 13.56 -16.26 6.99
CA GLU A 229 14.40 -17.33 6.45
C GLU A 229 13.74 -18.01 5.24
N ALA A 230 12.42 -18.29 5.32
CA ALA A 230 11.65 -18.84 4.20
C ALA A 230 11.61 -17.89 2.99
N VAL A 231 11.45 -16.59 3.22
CA VAL A 231 11.52 -15.56 2.18
C VAL A 231 12.89 -15.57 1.50
N LEU A 232 13.98 -15.61 2.26
CA LEU A 232 15.34 -15.67 1.72
C LEU A 232 15.58 -16.93 0.87
N GLN A 233 15.07 -18.09 1.32
CA GLN A 233 15.19 -19.34 0.57
C GLN A 233 14.37 -19.29 -0.73
N ALA A 234 13.17 -18.71 -0.70
CA ALA A 234 12.36 -18.52 -1.89
C ALA A 234 13.03 -17.56 -2.89
N ASP A 235 13.60 -16.43 -2.44
CA ASP A 235 14.35 -15.50 -3.29
C ASP A 235 15.52 -16.19 -3.99
N LYS A 236 16.32 -16.94 -3.24
CA LYS A 236 17.41 -17.74 -3.80
C LYS A 236 16.88 -18.74 -4.84
N SER A 237 15.83 -19.48 -4.52
CA SER A 237 15.26 -20.48 -5.43
C SER A 237 14.77 -19.86 -6.73
N LEU A 238 14.09 -18.71 -6.69
CA LEU A 238 13.61 -18.01 -7.87
C LEU A 238 14.73 -17.51 -8.80
N VAL A 239 15.92 -17.25 -8.25
CA VAL A 239 17.05 -16.70 -9.03
C VAL A 239 18.02 -17.79 -9.47
N THR A 240 18.23 -18.84 -8.64
CA THR A 240 19.33 -19.81 -8.85
C THR A 240 18.89 -21.19 -9.30
N THR A 241 17.58 -21.47 -9.33
CA THR A 241 17.08 -22.79 -9.71
C THR A 241 16.09 -22.69 -10.89
N GLN A 242 15.83 -23.84 -11.53
CA GLN A 242 14.81 -23.96 -12.58
C GLN A 242 13.46 -24.45 -12.04
N LEU A 243 13.22 -24.31 -10.73
CA LEU A 243 11.93 -24.67 -10.14
C LEU A 243 10.82 -23.77 -10.71
N ASP A 244 9.62 -24.33 -10.84
CA ASP A 244 8.45 -23.55 -11.23
C ASP A 244 8.25 -22.39 -10.25
N PRO A 245 8.31 -21.13 -10.71
CA PRO A 245 8.14 -19.95 -9.87
C PRO A 245 6.81 -19.94 -9.09
N ARG A 246 5.74 -20.48 -9.67
CA ARG A 246 4.43 -20.64 -9.02
C ARG A 246 4.56 -21.55 -7.80
N MET A 247 5.21 -22.70 -7.95
CA MET A 247 5.42 -23.66 -6.87
C MET A 247 6.25 -23.05 -5.73
N VAL A 248 7.29 -22.26 -6.06
CA VAL A 248 8.13 -21.58 -5.06
C VAL A 248 7.29 -20.60 -4.23
N LEU A 249 6.46 -19.78 -4.90
CA LEU A 249 5.58 -18.82 -4.20
C LEU A 249 4.50 -19.52 -3.38
N HIS A 250 3.87 -20.58 -3.89
CA HIS A 250 2.87 -21.35 -3.13
C HIS A 250 3.46 -21.94 -1.85
N ARG A 251 4.65 -22.56 -1.96
CA ARG A 251 5.37 -23.10 -0.80
C ARG A 251 5.69 -22.02 0.23
N LEU A 252 6.15 -20.85 -0.24
CA LEU A 252 6.43 -19.72 0.63
C LEU A 252 5.16 -19.27 1.34
N VAL A 253 4.07 -18.96 0.63
CA VAL A 253 2.80 -18.50 1.21
C VAL A 253 2.25 -19.51 2.20
N ALA A 254 2.29 -20.80 1.87
CA ALA A 254 1.86 -21.88 2.78
C ALA A 254 2.71 -21.90 4.07
N SER A 255 4.03 -21.75 3.96
CA SER A 255 4.92 -21.73 5.13
C SER A 255 4.67 -20.55 6.06
N LEU A 256 4.34 -19.37 5.50
CA LEU A 256 4.03 -18.16 6.25
C LEU A 256 2.73 -18.28 7.06
N ALA A 257 1.76 -19.03 6.53
CA ALA A 257 0.48 -19.23 7.21
C ALA A 257 0.50 -20.35 8.25
N MET A 258 1.31 -21.39 8.04
CA MET A 258 1.36 -22.57 8.93
C MET A 258 2.24 -22.36 10.17
N GLY A 259 3.04 -21.30 10.24
CA GLY A 259 3.95 -21.02 11.37
C GLY A 259 3.29 -20.84 12.74
N GLY A 260 1.98 -20.91 12.82
CA GLY A 260 1.20 -20.71 14.04
C GLY A 260 0.38 -21.93 14.45
N THR A 261 1.02 -23.06 14.79
CA THR A 261 0.34 -24.04 15.65
C THR A 261 0.11 -23.39 17.01
N ARG A 262 -1.07 -22.80 17.20
CA ARG A 262 -1.54 -22.36 18.51
C ARG A 262 -1.33 -23.50 19.49
N LYS A 263 -0.39 -23.36 20.44
CA LYS A 263 -0.46 -24.17 21.67
C LYS A 263 -1.82 -23.90 22.30
N PRO A 264 -2.65 -24.93 22.57
CA PRO A 264 -3.95 -24.71 23.17
C PRO A 264 -3.73 -23.97 24.49
N LYS A 265 -4.47 -22.86 24.71
CA LYS A 265 -4.53 -22.18 26.00
C LYS A 265 -4.82 -23.24 27.06
N ARG A 266 -3.86 -23.56 27.91
CA ARG A 266 -4.11 -24.32 29.15
C ARG A 266 -5.17 -23.50 29.91
N LYS A 267 -6.41 -24.01 29.97
CA LYS A 267 -7.37 -23.54 30.96
C LYS A 267 -6.72 -23.72 32.32
N ARG A 268 -6.49 -22.59 32.98
CA ARG A 268 -6.18 -22.64 34.44
C ARG A 268 -7.45 -23.16 35.11
N ALA A 269 -7.30 -24.29 35.77
CA ALA A 269 -8.28 -24.84 36.71
C ALA A 269 -8.32 -23.94 37.96
#